data_fd04f53b14952b1358fded302948effc
#
_entry.id   fd04f53b14952b1358fded302948effc
#
_cell.length_a   1.000
_cell.length_b   1.000
_cell.length_c   1.000
_cell.angle_alpha   90.00
_cell.angle_beta   90.00
_cell.angle_gamma   90.00
#
_symmetry.space_group_name_H-M   'P 1'
#
loop_
_entity.id
_entity.type
_entity.pdbx_description
1 polymer ?
#
loop_
_entity_poly.entity_id
_entity_poly.type
_entity_poly.pdbx_seq_one_letter_code
_entity_poly.pdbx_strand_id
1 'polypeptide(L)'
;MPPGDSTLIQIVDAALADAAHRSGDWLVCHAGCTQCCVGVFAINQLDIARLRRGLDDLEKSDPKRARAIRARAQASIHQLAAEFPGDGKTGVLDEGPEAEERFAQFANDERCPVLDPATGLCDLYEARPMTCRTFGPPVKSDGGLGVCELCF
;
A
#
# COMPACT_ATOMS: atom_id res chain seq x y z
N MET A 1 -17.05 6.61 -4.89
CA MET A 1 -16.85 5.23 -4.37
C MET A 1 -18.12 4.43 -4.61
N PRO A 2 -18.02 3.16 -5.08
CA PRO A 2 -19.17 2.29 -5.24
C PRO A 2 -19.91 2.05 -3.92
N PRO A 3 -21.22 1.82 -3.96
CA PRO A 3 -21.96 1.34 -2.78
C PRO A 3 -21.31 0.02 -2.29
N GLY A 4 -21.06 -0.08 -1.00
CA GLY A 4 -20.46 -1.29 -0.40
C GLY A 4 -18.94 -1.26 -0.22
N ASP A 5 -18.21 -0.31 -0.81
CA ASP A 5 -16.75 -0.22 -0.63
C ASP A 5 -16.37 -0.01 0.85
N SER A 6 -17.05 0.89 1.55
CA SER A 6 -16.81 1.11 2.98
C SER A 6 -17.16 -0.13 3.82
N THR A 7 -18.18 -0.85 3.45
CA THR A 7 -18.57 -2.10 4.13
C THR A 7 -17.50 -3.18 3.94
N LEU A 8 -16.98 -3.32 2.71
CA LEU A 8 -15.88 -4.25 2.44
C LEU A 8 -14.64 -3.92 3.30
N ILE A 9 -14.25 -2.65 3.36
CA ILE A 9 -13.13 -2.20 4.19
C ILE A 9 -13.36 -2.54 5.66
N GLN A 10 -14.54 -2.28 6.19
CA GLN A 10 -14.88 -2.59 7.58
C GLN A 10 -14.81 -4.10 7.88
N ILE A 11 -15.29 -4.94 6.95
CA ILE A 11 -15.22 -6.41 7.09
C ILE A 11 -13.76 -6.86 7.12
N VAL A 12 -12.93 -6.37 6.20
CA VAL A 12 -11.51 -6.72 6.13
C VAL A 12 -10.75 -6.24 7.37
N ASP A 13 -10.93 -4.98 7.75
CA ASP A 13 -10.26 -4.43 8.94
C ASP A 13 -10.66 -5.18 10.22
N ALA A 14 -11.93 -5.54 10.38
CA ALA A 14 -12.40 -6.33 11.52
C ALA A 14 -11.80 -7.76 11.54
N ALA A 15 -11.76 -8.42 10.37
CA ALA A 15 -11.17 -9.75 10.26
C ALA A 15 -9.68 -9.76 10.58
N LEU A 16 -8.95 -8.74 10.12
CA LEU A 16 -7.51 -8.62 10.39
C LEU A 16 -7.21 -8.20 11.82
N ALA A 17 -8.05 -7.36 12.43
CA ALA A 17 -7.95 -7.04 13.85
C ALA A 17 -8.16 -8.29 14.73
N ASP A 18 -9.14 -9.13 14.39
CA ASP A 18 -9.37 -10.41 15.07
C ASP A 18 -8.19 -11.37 14.88
N ALA A 19 -7.67 -11.48 13.65
CA ALA A 19 -6.50 -12.30 13.36
C ALA A 19 -5.25 -11.81 14.14
N ALA A 20 -5.02 -10.49 14.19
CA ALA A 20 -3.94 -9.90 14.97
C ALA A 20 -4.08 -10.21 16.46
N HIS A 21 -5.29 -10.06 17.01
CA HIS A 21 -5.57 -10.37 18.40
C HIS A 21 -5.28 -11.85 18.72
N ARG A 22 -5.69 -12.77 17.85
CA ARG A 22 -5.44 -14.21 18.01
C ARG A 22 -3.98 -14.60 17.84
N SER A 23 -3.22 -13.85 17.07
CA SER A 23 -1.78 -14.08 16.89
C SER A 23 -0.98 -13.71 18.16
N GLY A 24 -1.48 -12.82 19.01
CA GLY A 24 -0.83 -12.43 20.26
C GLY A 24 0.63 -12.00 20.05
N ASP A 25 1.51 -12.48 20.92
CA ASP A 25 2.95 -12.13 20.91
C ASP A 25 3.73 -12.67 19.70
N TRP A 26 3.15 -13.55 18.90
CA TRP A 26 3.75 -14.04 17.66
C TRP A 26 3.72 -13.00 16.54
N LEU A 27 2.82 -12.03 16.61
CA LEU A 27 2.72 -10.97 15.62
C LEU A 27 3.62 -9.80 16.01
N VAL A 28 4.80 -9.71 15.42
CA VAL A 28 5.72 -8.58 15.65
C VAL A 28 5.34 -7.30 14.88
N CYS A 29 4.33 -7.38 14.01
CA CYS A 29 3.83 -6.22 13.27
C CYS A 29 3.15 -5.22 14.21
N HIS A 30 3.59 -3.97 14.16
CA HIS A 30 3.08 -2.88 15.01
C HIS A 30 3.13 -1.54 14.27
N ALA A 31 2.51 -0.52 14.83
CA ALA A 31 2.61 0.84 14.29
C ALA A 31 4.08 1.30 14.26
N GLY A 32 4.54 1.76 13.10
CA GLY A 32 5.96 2.09 12.86
C GLY A 32 6.80 0.94 12.27
N CYS A 33 6.26 -0.27 12.13
CA CYS A 33 6.84 -1.28 11.26
C CYS A 33 6.65 -0.86 9.80
N THR A 34 7.76 -0.72 9.05
CA THR A 34 7.75 -0.15 7.69
C THR A 34 8.07 -1.15 6.60
N GLN A 35 8.25 -2.43 6.94
CA GLN A 35 8.67 -3.45 5.97
C GLN A 35 7.74 -3.54 4.76
N CYS A 36 6.42 -3.53 4.98
CA CYS A 36 5.43 -3.51 3.90
C CYS A 36 5.30 -2.16 3.15
N CYS A 37 6.07 -1.16 3.54
CA CYS A 37 6.14 0.15 2.87
C CYS A 37 7.38 0.29 1.99
N VAL A 38 8.12 -0.79 1.76
CA VAL A 38 9.27 -0.89 0.85
C VAL A 38 8.92 -1.86 -0.27
N GLY A 39 9.27 -1.48 -1.49
CA GLY A 39 8.84 -2.16 -2.70
C GLY A 39 7.48 -1.68 -3.21
N VAL A 40 7.28 -1.85 -4.51
CA VAL A 40 6.03 -1.47 -5.17
C VAL A 40 5.12 -2.68 -5.34
N PHE A 41 3.83 -2.44 -5.39
CA PHE A 41 2.83 -3.45 -5.74
C PHE A 41 1.70 -2.82 -6.57
N ALA A 42 1.06 -3.63 -7.38
CA ALA A 42 -0.07 -3.19 -8.20
C ALA A 42 -1.29 -2.88 -7.33
N ILE A 43 -1.98 -1.82 -7.67
CA ILE A 43 -3.24 -1.41 -7.04
C ILE A 43 -4.35 -1.27 -8.09
N ASN A 44 -5.58 -1.44 -7.68
CA ASN A 44 -6.72 -1.30 -8.57
C ASN A 44 -7.33 0.11 -8.54
N GLN A 45 -8.31 0.36 -9.42
CA GLN A 45 -8.96 1.67 -9.53
C GLN A 45 -9.70 2.11 -8.25
N LEU A 46 -10.19 1.18 -7.44
CA LEU A 46 -10.83 1.51 -6.16
C LEU A 46 -9.79 1.97 -5.13
N ASP A 47 -8.62 1.34 -5.10
CA ASP A 47 -7.52 1.75 -4.26
C ASP A 47 -7.01 3.15 -4.64
N ILE A 48 -6.89 3.42 -5.94
CA ILE A 48 -6.56 4.78 -6.45
C ILE A 48 -7.58 5.79 -5.97
N ALA A 49 -8.87 5.49 -6.07
CA ALA A 49 -9.94 6.38 -5.64
C ALA A 49 -9.91 6.63 -4.11
N ARG A 50 -9.58 5.61 -3.30
CA ARG A 50 -9.40 5.75 -1.84
C ARG A 50 -8.22 6.65 -1.50
N LEU A 51 -7.05 6.41 -2.12
CA LEU A 51 -5.85 7.20 -1.90
C LEU A 51 -6.06 8.67 -2.29
N ARG A 52 -6.69 8.94 -3.42
CA ARG A 52 -7.03 10.31 -3.85
C ARG A 52 -7.91 11.01 -2.82
N ARG A 53 -8.99 10.36 -2.39
CA ARG A 53 -9.88 10.91 -1.36
C ARG A 53 -9.13 11.17 -0.05
N GLY A 54 -8.35 10.21 0.43
CA GLY A 54 -7.55 10.39 1.65
C GLY A 54 -6.58 11.56 1.54
N LEU A 55 -5.95 11.73 0.39
CA LEU A 55 -5.05 12.86 0.14
C LEU A 55 -5.79 14.21 0.07
N ASP A 56 -7.00 14.24 -0.53
CA ASP A 56 -7.84 15.45 -0.57
C ASP A 56 -8.35 15.83 0.84
N ASP A 57 -8.66 14.87 1.67
CA ASP A 57 -9.07 15.11 3.05
C ASP A 57 -7.87 15.55 3.92
N LEU A 58 -6.70 14.98 3.69
CA LEU A 58 -5.46 15.44 4.32
C LEU A 58 -5.09 16.85 3.86
N GLU A 59 -5.30 17.21 2.59
CA GLU A 59 -5.05 18.58 2.10
C GLU A 59 -5.90 19.63 2.84
N LYS A 60 -7.12 19.28 3.24
CA LYS A 60 -8.00 20.18 4.02
C LYS A 60 -7.56 20.32 5.48
N SER A 61 -7.07 19.22 6.08
CA SER A 61 -6.71 19.17 7.50
C SER A 61 -5.24 19.54 7.76
N ASP A 62 -4.33 19.10 6.91
CA ASP A 62 -2.88 19.38 6.97
C ASP A 62 -2.28 19.55 5.56
N PRO A 63 -2.42 20.75 4.97
CA PRO A 63 -1.90 21.02 3.62
C PRO A 63 -0.38 20.84 3.49
N LYS A 64 0.38 21.03 4.58
CA LYS A 64 1.82 20.88 4.57
C LYS A 64 2.21 19.41 4.38
N ARG A 65 1.55 18.54 5.09
CA ARG A 65 1.76 17.09 5.03
C ARG A 65 1.32 16.52 3.67
N ALA A 66 0.18 16.96 3.15
CA ALA A 66 -0.28 16.57 1.81
C ALA A 66 0.70 17.00 0.71
N ARG A 67 1.25 18.22 0.78
CA ARG A 67 2.30 18.67 -0.15
C ARG A 67 3.57 17.84 -0.06
N ALA A 68 3.98 17.45 1.13
CA ALA A 68 5.16 16.60 1.32
C ALA A 68 4.98 15.22 0.67
N ILE A 69 3.79 14.59 0.79
CA ILE A 69 3.45 13.35 0.09
C ILE A 69 3.54 13.54 -1.42
N ARG A 70 2.91 14.57 -1.96
CA ARG A 70 2.93 14.85 -3.41
C ARG A 70 4.36 15.05 -3.94
N ALA A 71 5.21 15.75 -3.18
CA ALA A 71 6.60 15.97 -3.55
C ALA A 71 7.39 14.64 -3.59
N ARG A 72 7.23 13.77 -2.58
CA ARG A 72 7.83 12.44 -2.57
C ARG A 72 7.34 11.58 -3.73
N ALA A 73 6.02 11.55 -3.96
CA ALA A 73 5.44 10.79 -5.07
C ALA A 73 5.96 11.26 -6.44
N GLN A 74 6.07 12.57 -6.65
CA GLN A 74 6.63 13.12 -7.89
C GLN A 74 8.11 12.77 -8.07
N ALA A 75 8.89 12.78 -6.99
CA ALA A 75 10.30 12.38 -7.03
C ALA A 75 10.45 10.90 -7.41
N SER A 76 9.67 10.00 -6.79
CA SER A 76 9.66 8.57 -7.12
C SER A 76 9.23 8.34 -8.58
N ILE A 77 8.15 8.98 -9.05
CA ILE A 77 7.71 8.87 -10.43
C ILE A 77 8.81 9.31 -11.40
N HIS A 78 9.47 10.43 -11.14
CA HIS A 78 10.54 10.92 -12.00
C HIS A 78 11.74 9.97 -12.03
N GLN A 79 12.12 9.43 -10.89
CA GLN A 79 13.23 8.49 -10.75
C GLN A 79 12.95 7.17 -11.48
N LEU A 80 11.73 6.66 -11.36
CA LEU A 80 11.35 5.32 -11.84
C LEU A 80 10.76 5.31 -13.26
N ALA A 81 10.49 6.47 -13.85
CA ALA A 81 9.76 6.59 -15.11
C ALA A 81 10.37 5.79 -16.27
N ALA A 82 11.72 5.74 -16.36
CA ALA A 82 12.41 5.07 -17.46
C ALA A 82 12.30 3.53 -17.41
N GLU A 83 12.11 2.97 -16.22
CA GLU A 83 12.07 1.53 -15.96
C GLU A 83 10.65 1.02 -15.71
N PHE A 84 9.66 1.91 -15.72
CA PHE A 84 8.28 1.55 -15.42
C PHE A 84 7.74 0.51 -16.40
N PRO A 85 7.28 -0.67 -15.96
CA PRO A 85 6.83 -1.75 -16.82
C PRO A 85 5.37 -1.55 -17.27
N GLY A 86 5.08 -0.44 -17.95
CA GLY A 86 3.76 -0.08 -18.40
C GLY A 86 3.69 1.29 -19.05
N ASP A 87 2.49 1.83 -19.23
CA ASP A 87 2.27 3.18 -19.74
C ASP A 87 2.51 4.23 -18.64
N GLY A 88 3.64 4.91 -18.69
CA GLY A 88 4.02 5.96 -17.73
C GLY A 88 3.08 7.16 -17.66
N LYS A 89 2.17 7.35 -18.62
CA LYS A 89 1.17 8.43 -18.60
C LYS A 89 -0.06 8.05 -17.79
N THR A 90 -0.50 6.83 -17.92
CA THR A 90 -1.71 6.32 -17.25
C THR A 90 -1.40 5.57 -15.96
N GLY A 91 -0.16 5.09 -15.81
CA GLY A 91 0.26 4.21 -14.71
C GLY A 91 -0.29 2.78 -14.84
N VAL A 92 -0.81 2.42 -16.01
CA VAL A 92 -1.30 1.07 -16.28
C VAL A 92 -0.12 0.17 -16.62
N LEU A 93 -0.02 -0.95 -15.91
CA LEU A 93 1.00 -1.97 -16.15
C LEU A 93 0.73 -2.69 -17.46
N ASP A 94 1.78 -3.13 -18.13
CA ASP A 94 1.70 -4.03 -19.27
C ASP A 94 1.19 -5.40 -18.80
N GLU A 95 0.60 -6.17 -19.71
CA GLU A 95 0.07 -7.50 -19.44
C GLU A 95 0.99 -8.59 -20.01
N GLY A 96 0.91 -9.78 -19.42
CA GLY A 96 1.60 -10.98 -19.87
C GLY A 96 2.84 -11.35 -19.05
N PRO A 97 3.36 -12.59 -19.26
CA PRO A 97 4.41 -13.16 -18.42
C PRO A 97 5.70 -12.32 -18.35
N GLU A 98 6.12 -11.74 -19.48
CA GLU A 98 7.31 -10.89 -19.54
C GLU A 98 7.13 -9.57 -18.75
N ALA A 99 5.92 -9.01 -18.78
CA ALA A 99 5.59 -7.82 -18.02
C ALA A 99 5.53 -8.11 -16.50
N GLU A 100 4.98 -9.25 -16.14
CA GLU A 100 4.95 -9.73 -14.75
C GLU A 100 6.37 -9.94 -14.20
N GLU A 101 7.27 -10.54 -14.99
CA GLU A 101 8.67 -10.72 -14.59
C GLU A 101 9.39 -9.37 -14.43
N ARG A 102 9.20 -8.43 -15.36
CA ARG A 102 9.75 -7.06 -15.22
C ARG A 102 9.21 -6.36 -13.98
N PHE A 103 7.90 -6.48 -13.73
CA PHE A 103 7.29 -5.87 -12.54
C PHE A 103 7.80 -6.50 -11.25
N ALA A 104 8.04 -7.81 -11.20
CA ALA A 104 8.59 -8.49 -10.03
C ALA A 104 9.99 -8.00 -9.64
N GLN A 105 10.73 -7.42 -10.59
CA GLN A 105 12.07 -6.85 -10.36
C GLN A 105 12.05 -5.33 -10.22
N PHE A 106 10.90 -4.69 -10.49
CA PHE A 106 10.78 -3.23 -10.52
C PHE A 106 10.68 -2.63 -9.12
N ALA A 107 11.55 -1.68 -8.82
CA ALA A 107 11.48 -0.77 -7.67
C ALA A 107 11.29 -1.47 -6.29
N ASN A 108 11.94 -2.62 -6.09
CA ASN A 108 11.81 -3.42 -4.88
C ASN A 108 12.35 -2.74 -3.61
N ASP A 109 13.24 -1.75 -3.77
CA ASP A 109 13.81 -0.96 -2.67
C ASP A 109 13.14 0.42 -2.51
N GLU A 110 12.15 0.73 -3.36
CA GLU A 110 11.49 2.04 -3.32
C GLU A 110 10.58 2.17 -2.10
N ARG A 111 10.71 3.27 -1.39
CA ARG A 111 9.86 3.55 -0.23
C ARG A 111 8.54 4.16 -0.65
N CYS A 112 7.47 3.69 -0.04
CA CYS A 112 6.15 4.26 -0.26
C CYS A 112 6.13 5.78 0.01
N PRO A 113 5.70 6.63 -0.94
CA PRO A 113 5.70 8.08 -0.77
C PRO A 113 4.75 8.58 0.32
N VAL A 114 3.82 7.74 0.75
CA VAL A 114 2.87 8.05 1.84
C VAL A 114 3.46 7.78 3.22
N LEU A 115 4.58 7.07 3.29
CA LEU A 115 5.30 6.85 4.55
C LEU A 115 5.95 8.16 5.02
N ASP A 116 5.63 8.60 6.23
CA ASP A 116 6.32 9.72 6.86
C ASP A 116 7.74 9.27 7.31
N PRO A 117 8.80 9.82 6.73
CA PRO A 117 10.16 9.40 7.04
C PRO A 117 10.61 9.74 8.48
N ALA A 118 9.95 10.69 9.14
CA ALA A 118 10.29 11.10 10.50
C ALA A 118 9.68 10.19 11.56
N THR A 119 8.48 9.67 11.31
CA THR A 119 7.74 8.87 12.30
C THR A 119 7.65 7.39 11.94
N GLY A 120 7.88 7.02 10.67
CA GLY A 120 7.64 5.66 10.18
C GLY A 120 6.15 5.30 10.09
N LEU A 121 5.25 6.28 10.16
CA LEU A 121 3.81 6.05 10.07
C LEU A 121 3.28 6.36 8.66
N CYS A 122 2.21 5.69 8.29
CA CYS A 122 1.50 5.96 7.03
C CYS A 122 0.62 7.19 7.18
N ASP A 123 0.90 8.24 6.39
CA ASP A 123 0.12 9.50 6.40
C ASP A 123 -1.32 9.33 5.88
N LEU A 124 -1.61 8.25 5.13
CA LEU A 124 -2.95 7.92 4.62
C LEU A 124 -3.43 6.55 5.13
N TYR A 125 -3.14 6.23 6.40
CA TYR A 125 -3.41 4.90 6.96
C TYR A 125 -4.86 4.43 6.74
N GLU A 126 -5.85 5.29 6.94
CA GLU A 126 -7.26 4.96 6.75
C GLU A 126 -7.65 4.79 5.26
N ALA A 127 -6.91 5.43 4.37
CA ALA A 127 -7.12 5.37 2.92
C ALA A 127 -6.21 4.36 2.21
N ARG A 128 -5.47 3.53 2.97
CA ARG A 128 -4.51 2.58 2.40
C ARG A 128 -5.19 1.57 1.46
N PRO A 129 -4.49 1.12 0.41
CA PRO A 129 -4.96 0.08 -0.50
C PRO A 129 -5.31 -1.23 0.21
N MET A 130 -6.10 -2.07 -0.46
CA MET A 130 -6.48 -3.37 0.08
C MET A 130 -5.27 -4.23 0.43
N THR A 131 -4.28 -4.28 -0.44
CA THR A 131 -3.01 -5.01 -0.20
C THR A 131 -2.33 -4.55 1.09
N CYS A 132 -2.24 -3.22 1.33
CA CYS A 132 -1.66 -2.70 2.57
C CYS A 132 -2.43 -3.13 3.83
N ARG A 133 -3.73 -3.40 3.73
CA ARG A 133 -4.57 -3.84 4.85
C ARG A 133 -4.29 -5.28 5.23
N THR A 134 -3.92 -6.12 4.24
CA THR A 134 -3.71 -7.55 4.45
C THR A 134 -2.32 -7.92 4.94
N PHE A 135 -1.39 -6.95 5.10
CA PHE A 135 -0.10 -7.21 5.73
C PHE A 135 -0.21 -7.33 7.25
N GLY A 136 0.62 -8.20 7.82
CA GLY A 136 0.74 -8.43 9.26
C GLY A 136 0.34 -9.87 9.63
N PRO A 137 -0.91 -10.12 10.04
CA PRO A 137 -1.37 -11.47 10.35
C PRO A 137 -1.32 -12.41 9.15
N PRO A 138 -1.19 -13.74 9.35
CA PRO A 138 -1.27 -14.71 8.27
C PRO A 138 -2.59 -14.64 7.53
N VAL A 139 -2.55 -14.59 6.20
CA VAL A 139 -3.73 -14.55 5.33
C VAL A 139 -3.73 -15.78 4.43
N LYS A 140 -4.79 -16.60 4.53
CA LYS A 140 -5.00 -17.74 3.64
C LYS A 140 -5.68 -17.29 2.36
N SER A 141 -5.10 -17.66 1.23
CA SER A 141 -5.68 -17.47 -0.12
C SER A 141 -5.63 -18.78 -0.88
N ASP A 142 -6.22 -18.81 -2.08
CA ASP A 142 -6.20 -20.01 -2.96
C ASP A 142 -4.75 -20.39 -3.36
N GLY A 143 -3.82 -19.43 -3.39
CA GLY A 143 -2.40 -19.66 -3.67
C GLY A 143 -1.57 -20.14 -2.48
N GLY A 144 -2.15 -20.27 -1.28
CA GLY A 144 -1.44 -20.68 -0.08
C GLY A 144 -1.63 -19.75 1.11
N LEU A 145 -0.69 -19.79 2.04
CA LEU A 145 -0.64 -18.94 3.22
C LEU A 145 0.36 -17.80 2.99
N GLY A 146 -0.16 -16.58 2.88
CA GLY A 146 0.67 -15.36 2.88
C GLY A 146 1.04 -14.98 4.30
N VAL A 147 2.33 -14.78 4.56
CA VAL A 147 2.87 -14.39 5.86
C VAL A 147 3.88 -13.24 5.67
N CYS A 148 4.01 -12.41 6.69
CA CYS A 148 5.11 -11.46 6.74
C CYS A 148 6.36 -12.17 7.28
N GLU A 149 7.46 -12.11 6.54
CA GLU A 149 8.75 -12.77 6.91
C GLU A 149 9.30 -12.32 8.27
N LEU A 150 8.88 -11.16 8.78
CA LEU A 150 9.25 -10.70 10.11
C LEU A 150 8.42 -11.33 11.23
N CYS A 151 7.26 -11.89 10.89
CA CYS A 151 6.32 -12.44 11.87
C CYS A 151 6.36 -13.97 11.95
N PHE A 152 6.77 -14.63 10.86
CA PHE A 152 6.69 -16.10 10.74
C PHE A 152 7.83 -16.68 9.92
#